data_ba9326688479b989e6a6e11ecf01716b
#
_entry.id   ba9326688479b989e6a6e11ecf01716b
#
_cell.length_a   1.000
_cell.length_b   1.000
_cell.length_c   1.000
_cell.angle_alpha   90.00
_cell.angle_beta   90.00
_cell.angle_gamma   90.00
#
_symmetry.space_group_name_H-M   'P 1'
#
loop_
_entity.id
_entity.type
_entity.pdbx_description
1 polymer ?
#
loop_
_entity_poly.entity_id
_entity_poly.type
_entity_poly.pdbx_seq_one_letter_code
_entity_poly.pdbx_strand_id
1 'polypeptide(L)'
;MKRAFALLVLAAWAAGSALPAAETAAPARAYLILPFENTAEDRSLDWLSAGLAHSLGEYLLGFGQQVMDDEERTVLLEGSGIPPGAPLALASALELGRKTLARPAGLRVDRLVLGRFNVDHGDIAVAARVIDIRREKARPWQSRSGRLKDLQEVNRDLALALARDERLAVSDGRADLLRKQSEDVPLLAFETYCRAVTGSDSKERLQLLRKALQQYPGYPKAAYQAGALLAREERWEEAAAVLVKASSDPFPYESDYHLLNALVALGRRDPETATTEARRALSIADSARGHLLLGRALQAAGDRAAALAELEKAKAADASDAEIEELRRALDDVKNPRRTP
;
A
#
# COMPACT_ATOMS: atom_id res chain seq x y z
N MET A 1 -65.35 -33.25 -2.14
CA MET A 1 -64.06 -33.65 -2.68
C MET A 1 -63.27 -32.40 -3.05
N LYS A 2 -62.78 -31.66 -2.09
CA LYS A 2 -61.89 -30.48 -2.25
C LYS A 2 -61.22 -30.25 -0.91
N ARG A 3 -60.23 -31.02 -0.50
CA ARG A 3 -59.32 -30.80 0.65
C ARG A 3 -58.32 -31.96 0.78
N ALA A 4 -57.46 -32.15 -0.24
CA ALA A 4 -56.36 -33.09 -0.15
C ALA A 4 -55.28 -32.84 -1.20
N PHE A 5 -54.89 -31.53 -1.43
CA PHE A 5 -53.79 -31.20 -2.38
C PHE A 5 -52.88 -30.08 -1.89
N ALA A 6 -52.83 -29.83 -0.60
CA ALA A 6 -52.07 -28.71 -0.03
C ALA A 6 -51.04 -29.11 1.05
N LEU A 7 -50.53 -30.37 1.05
CA LEU A 7 -49.63 -30.83 2.12
C LEU A 7 -48.40 -31.64 1.60
N LEU A 8 -48.01 -31.45 0.35
CA LEU A 8 -46.85 -32.17 -0.24
C LEU A 8 -45.84 -31.28 -0.97
N VAL A 9 -45.79 -29.96 -0.71
CA VAL A 9 -44.81 -29.03 -1.30
C VAL A 9 -43.94 -28.31 -0.25
N LEU A 10 -44.00 -28.66 1.01
CA LEU A 10 -43.26 -28.01 2.11
C LEU A 10 -42.19 -28.88 2.79
N ALA A 11 -41.76 -29.95 2.15
CA ALA A 11 -40.71 -30.83 2.71
C ALA A 11 -39.44 -30.98 1.89
N ALA A 12 -39.13 -30.06 0.95
CA ALA A 12 -37.95 -30.11 0.07
C ALA A 12 -37.03 -28.87 0.11
N TRP A 13 -37.12 -28.05 1.16
CA TRP A 13 -36.26 -26.85 1.30
C TRP A 13 -35.50 -26.77 2.63
N ALA A 14 -35.11 -27.94 3.18
CA ALA A 14 -34.23 -28.02 4.35
C ALA A 14 -32.94 -28.80 4.06
N ALA A 15 -32.49 -28.86 2.79
CA ALA A 15 -31.11 -29.14 2.46
C ALA A 15 -30.39 -27.79 2.44
N GLY A 16 -29.99 -27.33 3.62
CA GLY A 16 -29.12 -26.17 3.76
C GLY A 16 -27.83 -26.41 2.96
N SER A 17 -27.72 -25.75 1.83
CA SER A 17 -26.44 -25.54 1.18
C SER A 17 -25.57 -24.81 2.21
N ALA A 18 -24.75 -25.55 2.95
CA ALA A 18 -23.64 -24.95 3.68
C ALA A 18 -22.82 -24.20 2.64
N LEU A 19 -22.96 -22.87 2.64
CA LEU A 19 -22.01 -22.00 1.96
C LEU A 19 -20.63 -22.48 2.44
N PRO A 20 -19.67 -22.75 1.53
CA PRO A 20 -18.33 -23.05 1.97
C PRO A 20 -17.92 -21.92 2.91
N ALA A 21 -17.52 -22.27 4.13
CA ALA A 21 -16.99 -21.31 5.09
C ALA A 21 -15.92 -20.53 4.33
N ALA A 22 -16.08 -19.20 4.27
CA ALA A 22 -15.07 -18.34 3.69
C ALA A 22 -13.77 -18.76 4.37
N GLU A 23 -12.84 -19.27 3.57
CA GLU A 23 -11.53 -19.70 4.03
C GLU A 23 -10.95 -18.46 4.72
N THR A 24 -10.88 -18.51 6.05
CA THR A 24 -10.42 -17.37 6.84
C THR A 24 -9.01 -17.08 6.37
N ALA A 25 -8.84 -16.01 5.62
CA ALA A 25 -7.55 -15.57 5.14
C ALA A 25 -6.60 -15.55 6.34
N ALA A 26 -5.43 -16.17 6.19
CA ALA A 26 -4.43 -16.15 7.25
C ALA A 26 -4.16 -14.69 7.64
N PRO A 27 -4.01 -14.37 8.93
CA PRO A 27 -3.83 -13.00 9.37
C PRO A 27 -2.63 -12.37 8.65
N ALA A 28 -2.79 -11.11 8.23
CA ALA A 28 -1.74 -10.35 7.57
C ALA A 28 -0.48 -10.32 8.46
N ARG A 29 0.68 -10.59 7.86
CA ARG A 29 1.97 -10.52 8.55
C ARG A 29 2.54 -9.13 8.38
N ALA A 30 3.33 -8.71 9.37
CA ALA A 30 3.97 -7.41 9.36
C ALA A 30 5.46 -7.54 9.04
N TYR A 31 5.91 -6.84 8.00
CA TYR A 31 7.26 -6.94 7.45
C TYR A 31 8.08 -5.66 7.69
N LEU A 32 9.33 -5.85 8.08
CA LEU A 32 10.41 -4.85 7.96
C LEU A 32 11.34 -5.30 6.84
N ILE A 33 11.43 -4.52 5.78
CA ILE A 33 12.32 -4.80 4.65
C ILE A 33 13.51 -3.86 4.75
N LEU A 34 14.69 -4.41 5.02
CA LEU A 34 15.90 -3.60 5.11
C LEU A 34 16.42 -3.23 3.71
N PRO A 35 17.07 -2.06 3.56
CA PRO A 35 17.77 -1.72 2.33
C PRO A 35 18.72 -2.86 1.91
N PHE A 36 18.71 -3.20 0.63
CA PHE A 36 19.49 -4.32 0.12
C PHE A 36 20.99 -3.99 0.11
N GLU A 37 21.80 -4.95 0.47
CA GLU A 37 23.26 -4.84 0.39
C GLU A 37 23.70 -4.76 -1.07
N ASN A 38 24.44 -3.69 -1.44
CA ASN A 38 25.12 -3.58 -2.72
C ASN A 38 26.43 -4.37 -2.65
N THR A 39 26.49 -5.51 -3.33
CA THR A 39 27.72 -6.32 -3.43
C THR A 39 28.51 -6.04 -4.71
N ALA A 40 28.02 -5.11 -5.57
CA ALA A 40 28.76 -4.62 -6.71
C ALA A 40 29.80 -3.57 -6.29
N GLU A 41 30.83 -3.40 -7.11
CA GLU A 41 31.86 -2.36 -6.88
C GLU A 41 31.34 -0.95 -7.23
N ASP A 42 30.33 -0.86 -8.11
CA ASP A 42 29.76 0.40 -8.61
C ASP A 42 28.82 1.04 -7.61
N ARG A 43 29.30 2.14 -6.98
CA ARG A 43 28.52 2.94 -6.03
C ARG A 43 27.42 3.80 -6.68
N SER A 44 27.46 4.00 -8.00
CA SER A 44 26.37 4.71 -8.69
C SER A 44 25.03 3.96 -8.61
N LEU A 45 25.09 2.67 -8.27
CA LEU A 45 23.96 1.77 -8.10
C LEU A 45 23.42 1.70 -6.65
N ASP A 46 23.97 2.47 -5.71
CA ASP A 46 23.54 2.44 -4.29
C ASP A 46 22.05 2.82 -4.12
N TRP A 47 21.46 3.54 -5.06
CA TRP A 47 20.04 3.83 -5.07
C TRP A 47 19.17 2.56 -5.13
N LEU A 48 19.69 1.46 -5.70
CA LEU A 48 19.01 0.16 -5.74
C LEU A 48 18.79 -0.42 -4.34
N SER A 49 19.65 -0.10 -3.35
CA SER A 49 19.52 -0.60 -1.99
C SER A 49 18.14 -0.30 -1.39
N ALA A 50 17.76 0.96 -1.37
CA ALA A 50 16.46 1.41 -0.88
C ALA A 50 15.35 1.16 -1.91
N GLY A 51 15.63 1.34 -3.21
CA GLY A 51 14.66 1.15 -4.29
C GLY A 51 14.13 -0.28 -4.39
N LEU A 52 14.99 -1.30 -4.28
CA LEU A 52 14.57 -2.70 -4.27
C LEU A 52 13.75 -3.03 -3.02
N ALA A 53 14.15 -2.52 -1.85
CA ALA A 53 13.42 -2.73 -0.61
C ALA A 53 12.02 -2.09 -0.66
N HIS A 54 11.92 -0.84 -1.14
CA HIS A 54 10.66 -0.14 -1.34
C HIS A 54 9.75 -0.90 -2.29
N SER A 55 10.23 -1.24 -3.49
CA SER A 55 9.43 -1.96 -4.49
C SER A 55 9.00 -3.35 -4.02
N LEU A 56 9.85 -4.08 -3.29
CA LEU A 56 9.46 -5.34 -2.66
C LEU A 56 8.35 -5.12 -1.62
N GLY A 57 8.43 -4.02 -0.86
CA GLY A 57 7.39 -3.62 0.08
C GLY A 57 6.05 -3.39 -0.59
N GLU A 58 6.03 -2.68 -1.71
CA GLU A 58 4.81 -2.48 -2.50
C GLU A 58 4.20 -3.80 -2.96
N TYR A 59 5.01 -4.78 -3.36
CA TYR A 59 4.50 -6.10 -3.73
C TYR A 59 3.88 -6.83 -2.54
N LEU A 60 4.51 -6.81 -1.37
CA LEU A 60 3.97 -7.44 -0.16
C LEU A 60 2.68 -6.75 0.31
N LEU A 61 2.60 -5.42 0.26
CA LEU A 61 1.36 -4.66 0.47
C LEU A 61 0.26 -5.13 -0.48
N GLY A 62 0.58 -5.27 -1.75
CA GLY A 62 -0.34 -5.78 -2.77
C GLY A 62 -0.79 -7.23 -2.53
N PHE A 63 -0.03 -8.02 -1.80
CA PHE A 63 -0.42 -9.36 -1.35
C PHE A 63 -1.17 -9.35 -0.01
N GLY A 64 -1.65 -8.18 0.43
CA GLY A 64 -2.44 -8.03 1.66
C GLY A 64 -1.61 -8.12 2.94
N GLN A 65 -0.30 -7.91 2.86
CA GLN A 65 0.58 -7.89 4.02
C GLN A 65 0.75 -6.46 4.55
N GLN A 66 1.16 -6.32 5.81
CA GLN A 66 1.57 -5.04 6.37
C GLN A 66 3.06 -4.85 6.17
N VAL A 67 3.49 -3.64 5.84
CA VAL A 67 4.91 -3.32 5.64
C VAL A 67 5.22 -2.01 6.36
N MET A 68 6.32 -2.00 7.12
CA MET A 68 6.83 -0.77 7.74
C MET A 68 7.20 0.23 6.63
N ASP A 69 6.71 1.45 6.74
CA ASP A 69 7.00 2.48 5.75
C ASP A 69 8.47 2.92 5.77
N ASP A 70 8.87 3.63 4.71
CA ASP A 70 10.27 4.02 4.50
C ASP A 70 10.76 5.04 5.54
N GLU A 71 9.90 5.93 6.00
CA GLU A 71 10.23 6.95 7.00
C GLU A 71 10.43 6.30 8.38
N GLU A 72 9.49 5.44 8.80
CA GLU A 72 9.58 4.70 10.05
C GLU A 72 10.80 3.76 10.08
N ARG A 73 11.09 3.10 8.94
CA ARG A 73 12.30 2.28 8.76
C ARG A 73 13.56 3.10 8.90
N THR A 74 13.63 4.28 8.29
CA THR A 74 14.79 5.17 8.35
C THR A 74 15.05 5.60 9.79
N VAL A 75 14.02 6.07 10.51
CA VAL A 75 14.14 6.43 11.93
C VAL A 75 14.63 5.25 12.78
N LEU A 76 14.15 4.04 12.51
CA LEU A 76 14.58 2.83 13.22
C LEU A 76 16.05 2.51 12.99
N LEU A 77 16.52 2.59 11.75
CA LEU A 77 17.91 2.32 11.38
C LEU A 77 18.86 3.36 11.97
N GLU A 78 18.55 4.64 11.84
CA GLU A 78 19.33 5.76 12.41
C GLU A 78 19.41 5.64 13.92
N GLY A 79 18.30 5.40 14.61
CA GLY A 79 18.24 5.18 16.06
C GLY A 79 18.99 3.91 16.53
N SER A 80 19.34 3.02 15.58
CA SER A 80 20.14 1.81 15.84
C SER A 80 21.58 1.94 15.37
N GLY A 81 21.99 3.09 14.80
CA GLY A 81 23.34 3.32 14.29
C GLY A 81 23.68 2.46 13.05
N ILE A 82 22.67 2.06 12.28
CA ILE A 82 22.83 1.18 11.11
C ILE A 82 22.73 2.05 9.84
N PRO A 83 23.82 2.21 9.06
CA PRO A 83 23.77 2.90 7.78
C PRO A 83 22.85 2.17 6.79
N PRO A 84 22.14 2.89 5.89
CA PRO A 84 21.38 2.28 4.81
C PRO A 84 22.26 1.37 3.94
N GLY A 85 21.77 0.15 3.63
CA GLY A 85 22.50 -0.81 2.80
C GLY A 85 23.72 -1.49 3.45
N ALA A 86 23.96 -1.24 4.75
CA ALA A 86 25.01 -1.93 5.49
C ALA A 86 24.72 -3.44 5.57
N PRO A 87 25.74 -4.30 5.36
CA PRO A 87 25.57 -5.73 5.55
C PRO A 87 25.26 -6.04 7.02
N LEU A 88 24.20 -6.78 7.25
CA LEU A 88 23.76 -7.16 8.59
C LEU A 88 23.94 -8.66 8.82
N ALA A 89 24.67 -8.99 9.88
CA ALA A 89 24.68 -10.35 10.39
C ALA A 89 23.29 -10.75 10.89
N LEU A 90 22.96 -12.03 10.82
CA LEU A 90 21.66 -12.55 11.27
C LEU A 90 21.32 -12.14 12.71
N ALA A 91 22.31 -12.17 13.61
CA ALA A 91 22.12 -11.78 15.01
C ALA A 91 21.71 -10.30 15.16
N SER A 92 22.39 -9.39 14.44
CA SER A 92 22.07 -7.96 14.45
C SER A 92 20.69 -7.69 13.83
N ALA A 93 20.34 -8.40 12.77
CA ALA A 93 19.03 -8.32 12.14
C ALA A 93 17.91 -8.78 13.11
N LEU A 94 18.12 -9.88 13.83
CA LEU A 94 17.19 -10.38 14.84
C LEU A 94 17.03 -9.39 16.01
N GLU A 95 18.13 -8.79 16.47
CA GLU A 95 18.08 -7.76 17.51
C GLU A 95 17.25 -6.55 17.08
N LEU A 96 17.47 -6.06 15.85
CA LEU A 96 16.66 -4.99 15.27
C LEU A 96 15.18 -5.38 15.21
N GLY A 97 14.88 -6.60 14.75
CA GLY A 97 13.52 -7.11 14.71
C GLY A 97 12.87 -7.19 16.09
N ARG A 98 13.60 -7.62 17.14
CA ARG A 98 13.07 -7.62 18.51
C ARG A 98 12.74 -6.23 19.03
N LYS A 99 13.50 -5.21 18.64
CA LYS A 99 13.19 -3.81 18.98
C LYS A 99 11.83 -3.40 18.42
N THR A 100 11.46 -3.85 17.23
CA THR A 100 10.15 -3.53 16.63
C THR A 100 9.00 -4.24 17.36
N LEU A 101 9.19 -5.47 17.82
CA LEU A 101 8.18 -6.20 18.61
C LEU A 101 7.91 -5.55 19.98
N ALA A 102 8.91 -4.91 20.55
CA ALA A 102 8.85 -4.26 21.86
C ALA A 102 8.29 -2.83 21.83
N ARG A 103 7.99 -2.28 20.65
CA ARG A 103 7.50 -0.90 20.50
C ARG A 103 6.11 -0.76 21.15
N PRO A 104 5.87 0.30 21.91
CA PRO A 104 4.56 0.55 22.52
C PRO A 104 3.50 0.98 21.50
N ALA A 105 3.93 1.61 20.40
CA ALA A 105 3.08 2.08 19.31
C ALA A 105 3.72 1.82 17.95
N GLY A 106 2.92 1.83 16.88
CA GLY A 106 3.35 1.55 15.52
C GLY A 106 3.27 0.08 15.13
N LEU A 107 3.72 -0.24 13.92
CA LEU A 107 3.66 -1.59 13.37
C LEU A 107 4.58 -2.55 14.12
N ARG A 108 4.01 -3.61 14.70
CA ARG A 108 4.77 -4.69 15.33
C ARG A 108 5.18 -5.71 14.30
N VAL A 109 6.40 -5.58 13.83
CA VAL A 109 6.95 -6.43 12.78
C VAL A 109 7.26 -7.83 13.31
N ASP A 110 6.77 -8.87 12.62
CA ASP A 110 7.07 -10.27 12.92
C ASP A 110 7.94 -10.94 11.85
N ARG A 111 8.14 -10.27 10.72
CA ARG A 111 8.98 -10.71 9.59
C ARG A 111 10.01 -9.64 9.22
N LEU A 112 11.26 -10.04 9.12
CA LEU A 112 12.33 -9.18 8.64
C LEU A 112 12.85 -9.74 7.31
N VAL A 113 13.05 -8.87 6.33
CA VAL A 113 13.63 -9.24 5.02
C VAL A 113 15.02 -8.67 4.92
N LEU A 114 15.98 -9.56 4.67
CA LEU A 114 17.35 -9.22 4.25
C LEU A 114 17.46 -9.43 2.75
N GLY A 115 18.04 -8.46 2.06
CA GLY A 115 18.29 -8.53 0.63
C GLY A 115 19.71 -8.15 0.28
N ARG A 116 20.16 -8.60 -0.89
CA ARG A 116 21.43 -8.21 -1.51
C ARG A 116 21.30 -8.24 -3.01
N PHE A 117 22.08 -7.43 -3.70
CA PHE A 117 22.15 -7.45 -5.17
C PHE A 117 23.58 -7.29 -5.64
N ASN A 118 23.81 -7.76 -6.85
CA ASN A 118 25.03 -7.54 -7.62
C ASN A 118 24.67 -7.15 -9.03
N VAL A 119 25.42 -6.25 -9.64
CA VAL A 119 25.29 -5.89 -11.06
C VAL A 119 26.64 -6.09 -11.72
N ASP A 120 26.64 -6.84 -12.80
CA ASP A 120 27.83 -7.14 -13.59
C ASP A 120 27.49 -7.10 -15.08
N HIS A 121 28.24 -6.29 -15.86
CA HIS A 121 28.08 -6.17 -17.33
C HIS A 121 26.62 -5.95 -17.79
N GLY A 122 25.81 -5.22 -17.02
CA GLY A 122 24.42 -4.93 -17.34
C GLY A 122 23.41 -6.04 -16.96
N ASP A 123 23.87 -7.10 -16.32
CA ASP A 123 23.04 -8.11 -15.70
C ASP A 123 22.92 -7.84 -14.20
N ILE A 124 21.74 -8.07 -13.63
CA ILE A 124 21.50 -7.95 -12.20
C ILE A 124 21.13 -9.30 -11.60
N ALA A 125 21.69 -9.60 -10.43
CA ALA A 125 21.27 -10.69 -9.57
C ALA A 125 20.77 -10.11 -8.26
N VAL A 126 19.56 -10.45 -7.86
CA VAL A 126 18.93 -10.01 -6.60
C VAL A 126 18.59 -11.23 -5.78
N ALA A 127 18.93 -11.21 -4.49
CA ALA A 127 18.56 -12.27 -3.56
C ALA A 127 17.97 -11.67 -2.28
N ALA A 128 16.94 -12.33 -1.74
CA ALA A 128 16.35 -11.96 -0.46
C ALA A 128 15.92 -13.21 0.33
N ARG A 129 15.83 -13.06 1.65
CA ARG A 129 15.30 -14.08 2.55
C ARG A 129 14.46 -13.45 3.65
N VAL A 130 13.45 -14.17 4.10
CA VAL A 130 12.62 -13.80 5.23
C VAL A 130 13.17 -14.41 6.52
N ILE A 131 13.12 -13.65 7.60
CA ILE A 131 13.46 -14.10 8.95
C ILE A 131 12.19 -13.99 9.80
N ASP A 132 11.74 -15.10 10.38
CA ASP A 132 10.71 -15.10 11.40
C ASP A 132 11.33 -14.64 12.72
N ILE A 133 10.99 -13.44 13.16
CA ILE A 133 11.61 -12.81 14.34
C ILE A 133 11.22 -13.56 15.61
N ARG A 134 9.94 -14.01 15.72
CA ARG A 134 9.46 -14.71 16.91
C ARG A 134 10.08 -16.09 17.09
N ARG A 135 10.33 -16.78 15.97
CA ARG A 135 10.93 -18.13 15.97
C ARG A 135 12.45 -18.10 15.80
N GLU A 136 13.02 -16.93 15.58
CA GLU A 136 14.46 -16.71 15.30
C GLU A 136 14.97 -17.59 14.17
N LYS A 137 14.13 -17.80 13.14
CA LYS A 137 14.42 -18.72 12.05
C LYS A 137 14.48 -17.97 10.72
N ALA A 138 15.64 -18.07 10.06
CA ALA A 138 15.82 -17.59 8.69
C ALA A 138 15.32 -18.64 7.69
N ARG A 139 14.58 -18.17 6.67
CA ARG A 139 14.22 -18.95 5.49
C ARG A 139 15.39 -19.06 4.51
N PRO A 140 15.36 -20.01 3.57
CA PRO A 140 16.34 -20.06 2.49
C PRO A 140 16.36 -18.77 1.67
N TRP A 141 17.51 -18.44 1.10
CA TRP A 141 17.61 -17.36 0.13
C TRP A 141 16.82 -17.69 -1.13
N GLN A 142 16.01 -16.76 -1.58
CA GLN A 142 15.39 -16.75 -2.89
C GLN A 142 16.19 -15.80 -3.77
N SER A 143 16.53 -16.21 -4.99
CA SER A 143 17.29 -15.37 -5.92
C SER A 143 16.65 -15.32 -7.29
N ARG A 144 16.81 -14.19 -7.97
CA ARG A 144 16.42 -13.95 -9.34
C ARG A 144 17.51 -13.16 -10.04
N SER A 145 17.63 -13.37 -11.33
CA SER A 145 18.57 -12.64 -12.17
C SER A 145 17.97 -12.34 -13.54
N GLY A 146 18.47 -11.28 -14.17
CA GLY A 146 18.04 -10.84 -15.47
C GLY A 146 18.85 -9.63 -15.93
N ARG A 147 18.42 -8.95 -16.98
CA ARG A 147 19.04 -7.70 -17.39
C ARG A 147 18.65 -6.57 -16.43
N LEU A 148 19.57 -5.65 -16.16
CA LEU A 148 19.29 -4.46 -15.34
C LEU A 148 18.12 -3.64 -15.90
N LYS A 149 17.96 -3.57 -17.21
CA LYS A 149 16.80 -2.90 -17.85
C LYS A 149 15.45 -3.52 -17.48
N ASP A 150 15.43 -4.82 -17.15
CA ASP A 150 14.24 -5.60 -16.80
C ASP A 150 14.11 -5.75 -15.27
N LEU A 151 14.72 -4.83 -14.51
CA LEU A 151 14.83 -4.85 -13.04
C LEU A 151 13.48 -5.07 -12.34
N GLN A 152 12.42 -4.45 -12.84
CA GLN A 152 11.10 -4.58 -12.22
C GLN A 152 10.55 -6.00 -12.34
N GLU A 153 10.79 -6.67 -13.46
CA GLU A 153 10.43 -8.08 -13.62
C GLU A 153 11.22 -8.98 -12.68
N VAL A 154 12.54 -8.73 -12.55
CA VAL A 154 13.41 -9.48 -11.64
C VAL A 154 12.93 -9.33 -10.19
N ASN A 155 12.59 -8.10 -9.77
CA ASN A 155 12.11 -7.83 -8.41
C ASN A 155 10.70 -8.39 -8.17
N ARG A 156 9.80 -8.32 -9.16
CA ARG A 156 8.48 -8.96 -9.12
C ARG A 156 8.60 -10.47 -8.92
N ASP A 157 9.46 -11.11 -9.71
CA ASP A 157 9.63 -12.56 -9.64
C ASP A 157 10.27 -12.99 -8.32
N LEU A 158 11.11 -12.14 -7.73
CA LEU A 158 11.62 -12.33 -6.37
C LEU A 158 10.48 -12.22 -5.34
N ALA A 159 9.62 -11.20 -5.44
CA ALA A 159 8.47 -11.03 -4.56
C ALA A 159 7.53 -12.24 -4.60
N LEU A 160 7.22 -12.75 -5.79
CA LEU A 160 6.41 -13.96 -5.97
C LEU A 160 7.08 -15.21 -5.38
N ALA A 161 8.41 -15.32 -5.46
CA ALA A 161 9.14 -16.42 -4.84
C ALA A 161 9.08 -16.35 -3.31
N LEU A 162 9.26 -15.18 -2.73
CA LEU A 162 9.12 -14.97 -1.28
C LEU A 162 7.68 -15.23 -0.82
N ALA A 163 6.68 -14.80 -1.58
CA ALA A 163 5.27 -15.07 -1.28
C ALA A 163 4.98 -16.57 -1.24
N ARG A 164 5.50 -17.35 -2.19
CA ARG A 164 5.36 -18.83 -2.20
C ARG A 164 6.08 -19.46 -1.01
N ASP A 165 7.31 -19.04 -0.70
CA ASP A 165 8.07 -19.56 0.45
C ASP A 165 7.34 -19.26 1.78
N GLU A 166 6.77 -18.08 1.91
CA GLU A 166 5.94 -17.67 3.05
C GLU A 166 4.50 -18.21 2.99
N ARG A 167 4.09 -18.91 1.92
CA ARG A 167 2.73 -19.45 1.71
C ARG A 167 1.66 -18.35 1.79
N LEU A 168 1.94 -17.19 1.20
CA LEU A 168 0.95 -16.14 1.08
C LEU A 168 -0.05 -16.50 -0.02
N ALA A 169 -1.32 -16.20 0.22
CA ALA A 169 -2.35 -16.35 -0.79
C ALA A 169 -2.26 -15.17 -1.77
N VAL A 170 -1.70 -15.41 -2.97
CA VAL A 170 -1.68 -14.44 -4.05
C VAL A 170 -2.61 -14.95 -5.14
N SER A 171 -3.71 -14.24 -5.38
CA SER A 171 -4.65 -14.61 -6.45
C SER A 171 -4.03 -14.35 -7.82
N ASP A 172 -4.48 -15.11 -8.83
CA ASP A 172 -4.03 -14.95 -10.22
C ASP A 172 -4.29 -13.52 -10.73
N GLY A 173 -5.44 -12.93 -10.38
CA GLY A 173 -5.77 -11.55 -10.74
C GLY A 173 -4.79 -10.53 -10.16
N ARG A 174 -4.32 -10.73 -8.92
CA ARG A 174 -3.28 -9.89 -8.32
C ARG A 174 -1.94 -10.07 -9.02
N ALA A 175 -1.56 -11.29 -9.31
CA ALA A 175 -0.32 -11.60 -10.04
C ALA A 175 -0.32 -10.98 -11.45
N ASP A 176 -1.46 -11.01 -12.15
CA ASP A 176 -1.62 -10.40 -13.48
C ASP A 176 -1.59 -8.88 -13.43
N LEU A 177 -2.25 -8.24 -12.45
CA LEU A 177 -2.19 -6.80 -12.27
C LEU A 177 -0.75 -6.34 -12.01
N LEU A 178 -0.05 -7.06 -11.15
CA LEU A 178 1.34 -6.82 -10.82
C LEU A 178 2.26 -6.93 -12.06
N ARG A 179 2.02 -7.93 -12.92
CA ARG A 179 2.75 -8.09 -14.18
C ARG A 179 2.51 -6.89 -15.09
N LYS A 180 1.26 -6.52 -15.34
CA LYS A 180 0.90 -5.38 -16.20
C LYS A 180 1.52 -4.05 -15.76
N GLN A 181 1.62 -3.81 -14.45
CA GLN A 181 2.17 -2.55 -13.92
C GLN A 181 3.70 -2.54 -13.78
N SER A 182 4.37 -3.68 -13.91
CA SER A 182 5.83 -3.78 -13.94
C SER A 182 6.40 -3.81 -15.37
N GLU A 183 5.56 -4.10 -16.37
CA GLU A 183 5.94 -4.05 -17.79
C GLU A 183 6.04 -2.59 -18.24
N ASP A 184 6.98 -2.32 -19.15
CA ASP A 184 7.11 -1.05 -19.90
C ASP A 184 7.55 0.20 -19.09
N VAL A 185 7.84 0.12 -17.80
CA VAL A 185 8.39 1.28 -17.08
C VAL A 185 9.90 1.40 -17.38
N PRO A 186 10.34 2.46 -18.07
CA PRO A 186 11.76 2.66 -18.37
C PRO A 186 12.61 2.70 -17.09
N LEU A 187 13.78 2.04 -17.12
CA LEU A 187 14.68 1.96 -15.96
C LEU A 187 14.99 3.34 -15.36
N LEU A 188 15.21 4.34 -16.21
CA LEU A 188 15.49 5.71 -15.78
C LEU A 188 14.31 6.34 -15.01
N ALA A 189 13.07 6.08 -15.46
CA ALA A 189 11.87 6.55 -14.75
C ALA A 189 11.71 5.83 -13.41
N PHE A 190 11.98 4.53 -13.37
CA PHE A 190 11.95 3.75 -12.15
C PHE A 190 13.04 4.19 -11.17
N GLU A 191 14.29 4.41 -11.61
CA GLU A 191 15.35 4.96 -10.77
C GLU A 191 14.94 6.30 -10.15
N THR A 192 14.43 7.22 -11.00
CA THR A 192 14.00 8.54 -10.55
C THR A 192 12.86 8.45 -9.53
N TYR A 193 11.91 7.54 -9.75
CA TYR A 193 10.84 7.24 -8.80
C TYR A 193 11.39 6.70 -7.47
N CYS A 194 12.28 5.71 -7.50
CA CYS A 194 12.87 5.14 -6.29
C CYS A 194 13.64 6.19 -5.47
N ARG A 195 14.43 7.04 -6.12
CA ARG A 195 15.12 8.16 -5.46
C ARG A 195 14.15 9.15 -4.81
N ALA A 196 12.99 9.36 -5.44
CA ALA A 196 11.95 10.24 -4.91
C ALA A 196 11.32 9.65 -3.64
N VAL A 197 10.87 8.39 -3.69
CA VAL A 197 10.12 7.78 -2.57
C VAL A 197 10.99 7.42 -1.37
N THR A 198 12.29 7.25 -1.58
CA THR A 198 13.27 6.97 -0.52
C THR A 198 13.98 8.23 0.02
N GLY A 199 13.75 9.40 -0.60
CA GLY A 199 14.27 10.68 -0.13
C GLY A 199 13.47 11.24 1.05
N SER A 200 14.10 12.09 1.87
CA SER A 200 13.48 12.71 3.04
C SER A 200 12.93 14.13 2.78
N ASP A 201 13.49 14.88 1.85
CA ASP A 201 13.05 16.24 1.55
C ASP A 201 11.84 16.26 0.62
N SER A 202 10.71 16.80 1.08
CA SER A 202 9.44 16.80 0.33
C SER A 202 9.51 17.60 -0.99
N LYS A 203 10.32 18.67 -1.05
CA LYS A 203 10.45 19.46 -2.28
C LYS A 203 11.28 18.72 -3.32
N GLU A 204 12.38 18.12 -2.91
CA GLU A 204 13.21 17.30 -3.78
C GLU A 204 12.41 16.08 -4.27
N ARG A 205 11.68 15.40 -3.38
CA ARG A 205 10.77 14.30 -3.73
C ARG A 205 9.79 14.71 -4.83
N LEU A 206 9.10 15.84 -4.67
CA LEU A 206 8.16 16.32 -5.67
C LEU A 206 8.83 16.64 -7.01
N GLN A 207 10.05 17.22 -7.00
CA GLN A 207 10.80 17.46 -8.22
C GLN A 207 11.18 16.16 -8.95
N LEU A 208 11.66 15.16 -8.21
CA LEU A 208 11.98 13.84 -8.75
C LEU A 208 10.75 13.13 -9.29
N LEU A 209 9.60 13.16 -8.59
CA LEU A 209 8.36 12.58 -9.09
C LEU A 209 7.88 13.23 -10.38
N ARG A 210 7.97 14.56 -10.47
CA ARG A 210 7.68 15.29 -11.72
C ARG A 210 8.63 14.89 -12.85
N LYS A 211 9.92 14.68 -12.55
CA LYS A 211 10.90 14.18 -13.51
C LYS A 211 10.58 12.77 -13.96
N ALA A 212 10.20 11.86 -13.04
CA ALA A 212 9.76 10.52 -13.40
C ALA A 212 8.55 10.54 -14.34
N LEU A 213 7.58 11.43 -14.09
CA LEU A 213 6.42 11.65 -14.97
C LEU A 213 6.77 12.31 -16.32
N GLN A 214 7.86 13.06 -16.42
CA GLN A 214 8.37 13.53 -17.72
C GLN A 214 9.04 12.40 -18.51
N GLN A 215 9.73 11.49 -17.84
CA GLN A 215 10.39 10.33 -18.43
C GLN A 215 9.40 9.25 -18.86
N TYR A 216 8.34 9.07 -18.09
CA TYR A 216 7.25 8.14 -18.38
C TYR A 216 5.90 8.78 -18.04
N PRO A 217 5.29 9.51 -18.99
CA PRO A 217 3.96 10.09 -18.82
C PRO A 217 2.92 8.99 -18.54
N GLY A 218 2.10 9.15 -17.55
CA GLY A 218 1.12 8.13 -17.16
C GLY A 218 1.66 7.10 -16.17
N TYR A 219 2.82 7.30 -15.57
CA TYR A 219 3.35 6.42 -14.51
C TYR A 219 2.45 6.46 -13.26
N PRO A 220 1.65 5.40 -12.99
CA PRO A 220 0.60 5.48 -11.97
C PRO A 220 1.12 5.76 -10.57
N LYS A 221 2.20 5.07 -10.17
CA LYS A 221 2.82 5.22 -8.85
C LYS A 221 3.40 6.61 -8.64
N ALA A 222 4.08 7.16 -9.64
CA ALA A 222 4.65 8.50 -9.57
C ALA A 222 3.56 9.57 -9.49
N ALA A 223 2.46 9.41 -10.22
CA ALA A 223 1.31 10.29 -10.17
C ALA A 223 0.64 10.27 -8.79
N TYR A 224 0.43 9.07 -8.22
CA TYR A 224 -0.12 8.90 -6.87
C TYR A 224 0.75 9.59 -5.82
N GLN A 225 2.05 9.31 -5.79
CA GLN A 225 2.97 9.88 -4.80
C GLN A 225 3.07 11.41 -4.93
N ALA A 226 3.14 11.94 -6.16
CA ALA A 226 3.15 13.39 -6.38
C ALA A 226 1.83 14.03 -5.95
N GLY A 227 0.70 13.43 -6.28
CA GLY A 227 -0.62 13.87 -5.86
C GLY A 227 -0.78 13.89 -4.34
N ALA A 228 -0.26 12.87 -3.64
CA ALA A 228 -0.29 12.79 -2.19
C ALA A 228 0.54 13.91 -1.53
N LEU A 229 1.75 14.21 -2.05
CA LEU A 229 2.55 15.32 -1.55
C LEU A 229 1.86 16.66 -1.78
N LEU A 230 1.30 16.89 -2.96
CA LEU A 230 0.58 18.13 -3.29
C LEU A 230 -0.68 18.31 -2.44
N ALA A 231 -1.43 17.22 -2.18
CA ALA A 231 -2.61 17.25 -1.32
C ALA A 231 -2.25 17.59 0.15
N ARG A 232 -1.12 17.10 0.65
CA ARG A 232 -0.59 17.47 1.99
C ARG A 232 -0.27 18.96 2.10
N GLU A 233 0.14 19.59 0.99
CA GLU A 233 0.39 21.02 0.88
C GLU A 233 -0.86 21.84 0.52
N GLU A 234 -2.05 21.21 0.51
CA GLU A 234 -3.34 21.80 0.10
C GLU A 234 -3.34 22.40 -1.32
N ARG A 235 -2.45 21.94 -2.18
CA ARG A 235 -2.31 22.36 -3.59
C ARG A 235 -3.25 21.53 -4.47
N TRP A 236 -4.55 21.69 -4.23
CA TRP A 236 -5.62 20.81 -4.75
C TRP A 236 -5.68 20.74 -6.28
N GLU A 237 -5.54 21.89 -6.96
CA GLU A 237 -5.57 21.94 -8.44
C GLU A 237 -4.39 21.23 -9.08
N GLU A 238 -3.20 21.38 -8.48
CA GLU A 238 -2.01 20.69 -8.97
C GLU A 238 -2.08 19.20 -8.69
N ALA A 239 -2.60 18.81 -7.52
CA ALA A 239 -2.82 17.41 -7.18
C ALA A 239 -3.77 16.75 -8.18
N ALA A 240 -4.91 17.37 -8.46
CA ALA A 240 -5.87 16.87 -9.46
C ALA A 240 -5.22 16.75 -10.86
N ALA A 241 -4.47 17.77 -11.29
CA ALA A 241 -3.81 17.79 -12.60
C ALA A 241 -2.75 16.68 -12.77
N VAL A 242 -2.13 16.24 -11.67
CA VAL A 242 -1.16 15.15 -11.69
C VAL A 242 -1.86 13.80 -11.66
N LEU A 243 -2.87 13.62 -10.79
CA LEU A 243 -3.59 12.35 -10.63
C LEU A 243 -4.31 11.92 -11.92
N VAL A 244 -4.92 12.87 -12.64
CA VAL A 244 -5.61 12.57 -13.90
C VAL A 244 -4.68 12.00 -15.00
N LYS A 245 -3.38 12.17 -14.86
CA LYS A 245 -2.38 11.65 -15.81
C LYS A 245 -2.01 10.18 -15.58
N ALA A 246 -2.44 9.58 -14.46
CA ALA A 246 -2.22 8.16 -14.24
C ALA A 246 -2.93 7.34 -15.33
N SER A 247 -2.21 6.41 -15.96
CA SER A 247 -2.76 5.57 -17.03
C SER A 247 -3.64 4.43 -16.49
N SER A 248 -3.49 4.10 -15.22
CA SER A 248 -4.25 3.08 -14.49
C SER A 248 -4.15 3.32 -13.00
N ASP A 249 -5.00 2.65 -12.23
CA ASP A 249 -4.92 2.71 -10.77
C ASP A 249 -3.58 2.11 -10.29
N PRO A 250 -2.84 2.80 -9.41
CA PRO A 250 -1.50 2.37 -9.03
C PRO A 250 -1.54 1.16 -8.07
N PHE A 251 -0.94 0.06 -8.46
CA PHE A 251 -0.72 -1.06 -7.55
C PHE A 251 0.41 -0.75 -6.55
N PRO A 252 0.30 -1.00 -5.23
CA PRO A 252 -0.84 -1.62 -4.52
C PRO A 252 -1.86 -0.62 -3.96
N TYR A 253 -1.86 0.61 -4.43
CA TYR A 253 -2.56 1.75 -3.83
C TYR A 253 -3.94 2.02 -4.47
N GLU A 254 -4.58 1.01 -5.08
CA GLU A 254 -5.80 1.22 -5.86
C GLU A 254 -6.91 1.88 -5.05
N SER A 255 -7.17 1.38 -3.82
CA SER A 255 -8.14 2.00 -2.92
C SER A 255 -7.67 3.38 -2.46
N ASP A 256 -6.41 3.50 -2.02
CA ASP A 256 -5.83 4.75 -1.55
C ASP A 256 -5.78 5.83 -2.64
N TYR A 257 -5.58 5.43 -3.90
CA TYR A 257 -5.65 6.34 -5.04
C TYR A 257 -7.03 6.99 -5.16
N HIS A 258 -8.11 6.20 -5.02
CA HIS A 258 -9.46 6.72 -5.04
C HIS A 258 -9.78 7.55 -3.79
N LEU A 259 -9.27 7.17 -2.60
CA LEU A 259 -9.38 8.00 -1.39
C LEU A 259 -8.66 9.34 -1.56
N LEU A 260 -7.50 9.34 -2.19
CA LEU A 260 -6.77 10.58 -2.48
C LEU A 260 -7.54 11.47 -3.48
N ASN A 261 -8.11 10.88 -4.55
CA ASN A 261 -8.95 11.63 -5.48
C ASN A 261 -10.19 12.22 -4.78
N ALA A 262 -10.84 11.47 -3.88
CA ALA A 262 -11.96 11.96 -3.09
C ALA A 262 -11.55 13.14 -2.19
N LEU A 263 -10.40 13.05 -1.51
CA LEU A 263 -9.86 14.12 -0.68
C LEU A 263 -9.55 15.37 -1.51
N VAL A 264 -8.90 15.20 -2.66
CA VAL A 264 -8.57 16.31 -3.57
C VAL A 264 -9.83 16.97 -4.11
N ALA A 265 -10.85 16.20 -4.48
CA ALA A 265 -12.15 16.73 -4.93
C ALA A 265 -12.84 17.51 -3.82
N LEU A 266 -12.82 17.05 -2.57
CA LEU A 266 -13.31 17.82 -1.41
C LEU A 266 -12.57 19.15 -1.24
N GLY A 267 -11.24 19.14 -1.36
CA GLY A 267 -10.42 20.36 -1.30
C GLY A 267 -10.77 21.36 -2.41
N ARG A 268 -11.14 20.86 -3.59
CA ARG A 268 -11.61 21.66 -4.74
C ARG A 268 -13.09 22.07 -4.66
N ARG A 269 -13.80 21.68 -3.59
CA ARG A 269 -15.24 21.90 -3.40
C ARG A 269 -16.10 21.22 -4.49
N ASP A 270 -15.69 20.03 -4.92
CA ASP A 270 -16.42 19.17 -5.86
C ASP A 270 -16.93 17.92 -5.13
N PRO A 271 -18.08 18.02 -4.43
CA PRO A 271 -18.61 16.91 -3.64
C PRO A 271 -19.15 15.76 -4.50
N GLU A 272 -19.50 15.99 -5.74
CA GLU A 272 -20.00 14.97 -6.65
C GLU A 272 -18.89 14.00 -7.06
N THR A 273 -17.77 14.54 -7.52
CA THR A 273 -16.55 13.74 -7.78
C THR A 273 -16.07 13.06 -6.51
N ALA A 274 -16.05 13.76 -5.36
CA ALA A 274 -15.61 13.19 -4.09
C ALA A 274 -16.47 11.98 -3.67
N THR A 275 -17.80 12.07 -3.83
CA THR A 275 -18.72 10.98 -3.53
C THR A 275 -18.46 9.77 -4.42
N THR A 276 -18.25 10.00 -5.71
CA THR A 276 -17.98 8.94 -6.69
C THR A 276 -16.67 8.20 -6.37
N GLU A 277 -15.60 8.95 -6.13
CA GLU A 277 -14.29 8.40 -5.83
C GLU A 277 -14.27 7.66 -4.48
N ALA A 278 -14.91 8.20 -3.44
CA ALA A 278 -15.00 7.54 -2.15
C ALA A 278 -15.77 6.21 -2.23
N ARG A 279 -16.87 6.16 -3.00
CA ARG A 279 -17.61 4.90 -3.24
C ARG A 279 -16.78 3.89 -4.00
N ARG A 280 -15.97 4.34 -4.98
CA ARG A 280 -15.08 3.47 -5.72
C ARG A 280 -14.00 2.88 -4.81
N ALA A 281 -13.40 3.69 -3.93
CA ALA A 281 -12.45 3.22 -2.93
C ALA A 281 -13.06 2.12 -2.04
N LEU A 282 -14.27 2.35 -1.52
CA LEU A 282 -14.98 1.39 -0.67
C LEU A 282 -15.39 0.10 -1.40
N SER A 283 -15.58 0.15 -2.73
CA SER A 283 -15.83 -1.06 -3.53
C SER A 283 -14.59 -1.95 -3.67
N ILE A 284 -13.39 -1.38 -3.48
CA ILE A 284 -12.10 -2.09 -3.52
C ILE A 284 -11.73 -2.59 -2.13
N ALA A 285 -11.82 -1.72 -1.12
CA ALA A 285 -11.50 -2.04 0.27
C ALA A 285 -12.41 -1.25 1.22
N ASP A 286 -13.10 -1.98 2.09
CA ASP A 286 -13.88 -1.39 3.17
C ASP A 286 -12.94 -0.82 4.24
N SER A 287 -13.08 0.47 4.57
CA SER A 287 -12.18 1.17 5.49
C SER A 287 -12.87 2.34 6.20
N ALA A 288 -12.45 2.59 7.45
CA ALA A 288 -12.90 3.75 8.22
C ALA A 288 -12.69 5.06 7.46
N ARG A 289 -11.51 5.22 6.83
CA ARG A 289 -11.18 6.40 6.04
C ARG A 289 -12.06 6.58 4.82
N GLY A 290 -12.43 5.48 4.15
CA GLY A 290 -13.35 5.50 3.01
C GLY A 290 -14.73 6.00 3.43
N HIS A 291 -15.28 5.47 4.51
CA HIS A 291 -16.55 5.91 5.07
C HIS A 291 -16.50 7.36 5.57
N LEU A 292 -15.40 7.78 6.20
CA LEU A 292 -15.20 9.16 6.63
C LEU A 292 -15.23 10.15 5.45
N LEU A 293 -14.48 9.86 4.38
CA LEU A 293 -14.44 10.71 3.20
C LEU A 293 -15.78 10.73 2.46
N LEU A 294 -16.46 9.58 2.35
CA LEU A 294 -17.79 9.51 1.77
C LEU A 294 -18.80 10.32 2.59
N GLY A 295 -18.77 10.22 3.91
CA GLY A 295 -19.62 11.01 4.80
C GLY A 295 -19.40 12.51 4.63
N ARG A 296 -18.15 12.95 4.53
CA ARG A 296 -17.82 14.37 4.26
C ARG A 296 -18.27 14.84 2.87
N ALA A 297 -18.13 14.00 1.86
CA ALA A 297 -18.59 14.31 0.51
C ALA A 297 -20.11 14.47 0.46
N LEU A 298 -20.85 13.55 1.08
CA LEU A 298 -22.31 13.62 1.19
C LEU A 298 -22.78 14.84 1.99
N GLN A 299 -22.09 15.17 3.08
CA GLN A 299 -22.33 16.39 3.85
C GLN A 299 -22.16 17.64 2.99
N ALA A 300 -21.07 17.71 2.21
CA ALA A 300 -20.81 18.84 1.31
C ALA A 300 -21.84 18.92 0.16
N ALA A 301 -22.39 17.78 -0.27
CA ALA A 301 -23.50 17.70 -1.22
C ALA A 301 -24.88 18.04 -0.62
N GLY A 302 -24.98 18.21 0.72
CA GLY A 302 -26.21 18.54 1.42
C GLY A 302 -27.03 17.34 1.89
N ASP A 303 -26.61 16.10 1.60
CA ASP A 303 -27.28 14.88 2.07
C ASP A 303 -26.79 14.50 3.49
N ARG A 304 -27.36 15.17 4.47
CA ARG A 304 -27.00 15.00 5.88
C ARG A 304 -27.36 13.62 6.43
N ALA A 305 -28.47 13.04 5.96
CA ALA A 305 -28.90 11.73 6.46
C ALA A 305 -27.96 10.63 6.01
N ALA A 306 -27.59 10.62 4.72
CA ALA A 306 -26.60 9.67 4.20
C ALA A 306 -25.21 9.92 4.80
N ALA A 307 -24.80 11.19 4.98
CA ALA A 307 -23.53 11.53 5.62
C ALA A 307 -23.42 10.93 7.03
N LEU A 308 -24.46 11.09 7.86
CA LEU A 308 -24.49 10.54 9.21
C LEU A 308 -24.36 9.01 9.19
N ALA A 309 -25.09 8.35 8.28
CA ALA A 309 -25.03 6.89 8.15
C ALA A 309 -23.61 6.39 7.82
N GLU A 310 -22.92 7.06 6.90
CA GLU A 310 -21.53 6.70 6.56
C GLU A 310 -20.55 6.98 7.69
N LEU A 311 -20.71 8.09 8.41
CA LEU A 311 -19.86 8.43 9.55
C LEU A 311 -20.05 7.44 10.73
N GLU A 312 -21.26 6.91 10.95
CA GLU A 312 -21.45 5.86 11.95
C GLU A 312 -20.83 4.51 11.51
N LYS A 313 -20.78 4.21 10.20
CA LYS A 313 -20.02 3.05 9.69
C LYS A 313 -18.51 3.23 9.93
N ALA A 314 -17.98 4.41 9.64
CA ALA A 314 -16.58 4.72 9.91
C ALA A 314 -16.21 4.50 11.38
N LYS A 315 -17.12 4.87 12.30
CA LYS A 315 -16.93 4.67 13.74
C LYS A 315 -16.91 3.20 14.16
N ALA A 316 -17.61 2.34 13.43
CA ALA A 316 -17.66 0.90 13.70
C ALA A 316 -16.46 0.15 13.10
N ALA A 317 -15.71 0.77 12.20
CA ALA A 317 -14.52 0.21 11.58
C ALA A 317 -13.29 0.40 12.49
N ASP A 318 -12.25 -0.37 12.25
CA ASP A 318 -10.99 -0.30 12.99
C ASP A 318 -10.18 0.95 12.55
N ALA A 319 -10.50 2.09 13.17
CA ALA A 319 -9.93 3.39 12.86
C ALA A 319 -8.74 3.71 13.77
N SER A 320 -7.73 4.39 13.24
CA SER A 320 -6.63 4.95 14.02
C SER A 320 -7.10 6.10 14.93
N ASP A 321 -6.33 6.43 15.97
CA ASP A 321 -6.65 7.54 16.89
C ASP A 321 -6.85 8.88 16.15
N ALA A 322 -6.06 9.14 15.10
CA ALA A 322 -6.19 10.34 14.28
C ALA A 322 -7.50 10.35 13.48
N GLU A 323 -7.89 9.21 12.91
CA GLU A 323 -9.15 9.05 12.20
C GLU A 323 -10.35 9.16 13.13
N ILE A 324 -10.24 8.66 14.37
CA ILE A 324 -11.28 8.80 15.41
C ILE A 324 -11.52 10.28 15.74
N GLU A 325 -10.47 11.07 15.91
CA GLU A 325 -10.60 12.50 16.20
C GLU A 325 -11.18 13.29 15.01
N GLU A 326 -10.77 12.98 13.79
CA GLU A 326 -11.32 13.55 12.58
C GLU A 326 -12.81 13.18 12.42
N LEU A 327 -13.16 11.94 12.70
CA LEU A 327 -14.53 11.44 12.70
C LEU A 327 -15.43 12.17 13.71
N ARG A 328 -14.94 12.41 14.93
CA ARG A 328 -15.68 13.20 15.94
C ARG A 328 -16.04 14.58 15.41
N ARG A 329 -15.07 15.29 14.82
CA ARG A 329 -15.31 16.62 14.23
C ARG A 329 -16.35 16.55 13.12
N ALA A 330 -16.24 15.60 12.20
CA ALA A 330 -17.17 15.43 11.11
C ALA A 330 -18.60 15.12 11.62
N LEU A 331 -18.76 14.26 12.63
CA LEU A 331 -20.04 13.95 13.24
C LEU A 331 -20.66 15.18 13.93
N ASP A 332 -19.85 15.97 14.66
CA ASP A 332 -20.31 17.20 15.31
C ASP A 332 -20.75 18.25 14.28
N ASP A 333 -20.03 18.42 13.19
CA ASP A 333 -20.40 19.33 12.09
C ASP A 333 -21.72 18.94 11.42
N VAL A 334 -21.99 17.64 11.24
CA VAL A 334 -23.26 17.16 10.70
C VAL A 334 -24.42 17.34 11.68
N LYS A 335 -24.20 17.00 12.97
CA LYS A 335 -25.24 17.10 14.03
C LYS A 335 -25.54 18.53 14.41
N ASN A 336 -24.53 19.38 14.48
CA ASN A 336 -24.61 20.77 14.92
C ASN A 336 -24.02 21.73 13.87
N PRO A 337 -24.70 21.95 12.74
CA PRO A 337 -24.17 22.85 11.72
C PRO A 337 -24.01 24.24 12.32
N ARG A 338 -22.78 24.73 12.35
CA ARG A 338 -22.55 26.13 12.74
C ARG A 338 -23.34 26.99 11.79
N ARG A 339 -24.23 27.85 12.32
CA ARG A 339 -24.85 28.90 11.51
C ARG A 339 -23.69 29.76 11.01
N THR A 340 -23.31 29.58 9.77
CA THR A 340 -22.41 30.52 9.06
C THR A 340 -23.07 31.88 9.12
N PRO A 341 -22.37 32.92 9.57
CA PRO A 341 -22.90 34.28 9.63
C PRO A 341 -23.28 34.79 8.26
#